data_c690c7a3dd42b83d40d0991adaa21158
#
_entry.id   c690c7a3dd42b83d40d0991adaa21158
#
_cell.length_a   1.000
_cell.length_b   1.000
_cell.length_c   1.000
_cell.angle_alpha   90.00
_cell.angle_beta   90.00
_cell.angle_gamma   90.00
#
_symmetry.space_group_name_H-M   'P 1'
#
loop_
_entity.id
_entity.type
_entity.pdbx_description
1 polymer ?
#
loop_
_entity_poly.entity_id
_entity_poly.type
_entity_poly.pdbx_seq_one_letter_code
_entity_poly.pdbx_strand_id
1 'polypeptide(L)'
;MDIHLKEAIPKVFQPIHRAVQNEGIKEVVAKGGRGSGKSSYLSLELVLQLLRHPDCHAVVLRKVAGTLRNSVYNQVVWAIDALGCTACFRCTVSPMECTYLPTGQKILFFGLDDAGKLKSLKLPFGSVGICWFEELDQFDGPEEVRNVEQSIFRGGSYSLTLKSFNPPAMARSWVNRYALEKRDGKLVHHSTYKDLPRALLGERFWADAEHLRATNPEVYRHEYGGEVVGSGAAVFANLQLRAVPDDEILTFDRIYHGVDWGWWPDPWAYNACAYDPARRRLVIFDELTRFRCPNADTAQLLIERGVGGDEGGFLVADGAEPKSCADYRAAGLPCRAARKGPGSLRESMKWLQSLAEIVIDPARCPDTAREFGEYEYAKDARTGEVLGGYPDAGNHHIDAVRYAVESVWRRRGT
;
A
#
# COMPACT_ATOMS: atom_id res chain seq x y z
N MET A 1 -9.19 38.32 -12.14
CA MET A 1 -10.01 37.12 -12.33
C MET A 1 -10.69 36.82 -11.01
N ASP A 2 -11.99 37.04 -10.93
CA ASP A 2 -12.74 36.79 -9.69
C ASP A 2 -13.23 35.34 -9.70
N ILE A 3 -12.56 34.49 -8.94
CA ILE A 3 -12.96 33.10 -8.75
C ILE A 3 -13.97 33.04 -7.59
N HIS A 4 -15.19 32.63 -7.86
CA HIS A 4 -16.19 32.42 -6.82
C HIS A 4 -15.95 31.13 -6.03
N LEU A 5 -14.87 31.11 -5.22
CA LEU A 5 -14.39 29.94 -4.46
C LEU A 5 -15.47 29.32 -3.57
N LYS A 6 -16.41 30.12 -3.04
CA LYS A 6 -17.47 29.61 -2.17
C LYS A 6 -18.46 28.69 -2.88
N GLU A 7 -18.60 28.85 -4.20
CA GLU A 7 -19.45 28.02 -5.05
C GLU A 7 -18.72 26.79 -5.59
N ALA A 8 -17.41 26.94 -5.86
CA ALA A 8 -16.59 25.86 -6.41
C ALA A 8 -16.19 24.81 -5.34
N ILE A 9 -15.94 25.24 -4.09
CA ILE A 9 -15.50 24.35 -3.01
C ILE A 9 -16.67 23.96 -2.11
N PRO A 10 -17.08 22.68 -2.06
CA PRO A 10 -18.15 22.21 -1.16
C PRO A 10 -17.87 22.58 0.30
N LYS A 11 -18.91 22.85 1.07
CA LYS A 11 -18.81 23.34 2.46
C LYS A 11 -17.92 22.45 3.35
N VAL A 12 -17.97 21.14 3.18
CA VAL A 12 -17.19 20.15 3.94
C VAL A 12 -15.68 20.35 3.79
N PHE A 13 -15.23 20.86 2.63
CA PHE A 13 -13.80 21.07 2.34
C PHE A 13 -13.30 22.50 2.60
N GLN A 14 -14.20 23.47 2.86
CA GLN A 14 -13.81 24.86 3.13
C GLN A 14 -12.89 25.00 4.34
N PRO A 15 -13.04 24.24 5.46
CA PRO A 15 -12.10 24.30 6.58
C PRO A 15 -10.68 23.87 6.18
N ILE A 16 -10.56 22.84 5.32
CA ILE A 16 -9.26 22.34 4.84
C ILE A 16 -8.60 23.39 3.95
N HIS A 17 -9.36 23.94 3.00
CA HIS A 17 -8.88 25.00 2.13
C HIS A 17 -8.32 26.18 2.94
N ARG A 18 -9.01 26.61 4.01
CA ARG A 18 -8.52 27.67 4.90
C ARG A 18 -7.24 27.26 5.65
N ALA A 19 -7.16 26.00 6.11
CA ALA A 19 -5.97 25.50 6.80
C ALA A 19 -4.74 25.47 5.89
N VAL A 20 -4.89 25.01 4.63
CA VAL A 20 -3.84 25.01 3.62
C VAL A 20 -3.34 26.43 3.30
N GLN A 21 -4.22 27.43 3.37
CA GLN A 21 -3.88 28.85 3.17
C GLN A 21 -2.94 29.39 4.27
N ASN A 22 -2.93 28.80 5.46
CA ASN A 22 -2.18 29.28 6.63
C ASN A 22 -0.76 28.74 6.72
N GLU A 23 -0.13 28.35 5.60
CA GLU A 23 1.29 27.97 5.44
C GLU A 23 1.83 26.87 6.37
N GLY A 24 1.11 26.50 7.44
CA GLY A 24 1.49 25.43 8.37
C GLY A 24 1.21 24.02 7.87
N ILE A 25 0.29 23.86 6.89
CA ILE A 25 -0.08 22.56 6.34
C ILE A 25 0.82 22.22 5.15
N LYS A 26 1.52 21.09 5.27
CA LYS A 26 2.38 20.53 4.24
C LYS A 26 1.82 19.27 3.60
N GLU A 27 0.83 18.66 4.26
CA GLU A 27 0.22 17.44 3.82
C GLU A 27 -1.28 17.42 4.11
N VAL A 28 -2.09 17.12 3.10
CA VAL A 28 -3.53 16.88 3.22
C VAL A 28 -3.82 15.44 2.83
N VAL A 29 -4.41 14.68 3.74
CA VAL A 29 -4.88 13.30 3.51
C VAL A 29 -6.40 13.30 3.51
N ALA A 30 -7.01 13.25 2.33
CA ALA A 30 -8.45 13.17 2.14
C ALA A 30 -8.87 11.70 2.00
N LYS A 31 -9.55 11.16 3.00
CA LYS A 31 -10.11 9.81 2.97
C LYS A 31 -11.64 9.84 2.97
N GLY A 32 -12.28 8.80 2.46
CA GLY A 32 -13.74 8.73 2.46
C GLY A 32 -14.29 7.71 1.48
N GLY A 33 -15.60 7.51 1.52
CA GLY A 33 -16.30 6.56 0.66
C GLY A 33 -16.44 7.02 -0.78
N ARG A 34 -17.14 6.22 -1.57
CA ARG A 34 -17.51 6.55 -2.95
C ARG A 34 -18.38 7.81 -2.98
N GLY A 35 -18.17 8.65 -3.99
CA GLY A 35 -18.95 9.88 -4.18
C GLY A 35 -18.71 10.96 -3.12
N SER A 36 -17.69 10.86 -2.28
CA SER A 36 -17.41 11.83 -1.21
C SER A 36 -16.79 13.15 -1.66
N GLY A 37 -16.47 13.31 -2.96
CA GLY A 37 -15.96 14.56 -3.53
C GLY A 37 -14.49 14.87 -3.25
N LYS A 38 -13.75 13.97 -2.58
CA LYS A 38 -12.34 14.20 -2.20
C LYS A 38 -11.42 14.49 -3.39
N SER A 39 -11.50 13.68 -4.46
CA SER A 39 -10.66 13.89 -5.66
C SER A 39 -11.02 15.18 -6.39
N SER A 40 -12.33 15.53 -6.45
CA SER A 40 -12.79 16.80 -7.02
C SER A 40 -12.26 17.99 -6.21
N TYR A 41 -12.31 17.91 -4.88
CA TYR A 41 -11.74 18.96 -4.03
C TYR A 41 -10.23 19.08 -4.20
N LEU A 42 -9.48 17.96 -4.16
CA LEU A 42 -8.02 18.00 -4.27
C LEU A 42 -7.56 18.52 -5.63
N SER A 43 -8.28 18.23 -6.71
CA SER A 43 -7.96 18.80 -8.02
C SER A 43 -8.17 20.31 -8.07
N LEU A 44 -9.23 20.84 -7.44
CA LEU A 44 -9.43 22.28 -7.29
C LEU A 44 -8.32 22.91 -6.44
N GLU A 45 -7.98 22.30 -5.29
CA GLU A 45 -6.93 22.78 -4.42
C GLU A 45 -5.57 22.81 -5.11
N LEU A 46 -5.23 21.77 -5.90
CA LEU A 46 -4.01 21.71 -6.68
C LEU A 46 -3.88 22.89 -7.65
N VAL A 47 -4.96 23.18 -8.40
CA VAL A 47 -4.96 24.30 -9.37
C VAL A 47 -4.86 25.63 -8.63
N LEU A 48 -5.59 25.82 -7.52
CA LEU A 48 -5.53 27.04 -6.72
C LEU A 48 -4.15 27.31 -6.14
N GLN A 49 -3.49 26.27 -5.61
CA GLN A 49 -2.14 26.41 -5.07
C GLN A 49 -1.10 26.64 -6.19
N LEU A 50 -1.29 26.05 -7.38
CA LEU A 50 -0.45 26.36 -8.54
C LEU A 50 -0.53 27.85 -8.91
N LEU A 51 -1.74 28.41 -8.98
CA LEU A 51 -1.98 29.81 -9.31
C LEU A 51 -1.42 30.77 -8.24
N ARG A 52 -1.41 30.34 -6.98
CA ARG A 52 -0.90 31.14 -5.84
C ARG A 52 0.62 31.19 -5.77
N HIS A 53 1.30 30.14 -6.23
CA HIS A 53 2.75 30.00 -6.12
C HIS A 53 3.40 29.95 -7.50
N PRO A 54 3.69 31.11 -8.14
CA PRO A 54 4.11 31.22 -9.54
C PRO A 54 5.43 30.51 -9.87
N ASP A 55 6.27 30.22 -8.85
CA ASP A 55 7.53 29.49 -9.02
C ASP A 55 7.39 27.98 -8.88
N CYS A 56 6.17 27.48 -8.67
CA CYS A 56 5.89 26.07 -8.43
C CYS A 56 5.28 25.39 -9.65
N HIS A 57 5.67 24.14 -9.87
CA HIS A 57 4.98 23.18 -10.72
C HIS A 57 4.26 22.15 -9.88
N ALA A 58 3.32 21.41 -10.48
CA ALA A 58 2.58 20.35 -9.82
C ALA A 58 2.85 18.99 -10.48
N VAL A 59 2.88 17.93 -9.67
CA VAL A 59 2.96 16.54 -10.11
C VAL A 59 1.75 15.78 -9.59
N VAL A 60 1.08 15.04 -10.46
CA VAL A 60 -0.06 14.18 -10.12
C VAL A 60 0.29 12.74 -10.40
N LEU A 61 0.05 11.88 -9.43
CA LEU A 61 0.54 10.51 -9.41
C LEU A 61 -0.59 9.49 -9.22
N ARG A 62 -0.52 8.43 -9.97
CA ARG A 62 -1.22 7.16 -9.70
C ARG A 62 -0.22 6.00 -9.73
N LYS A 63 -0.58 4.87 -9.14
CA LYS A 63 0.27 3.67 -9.18
C LYS A 63 0.49 3.21 -10.63
N VAL A 64 -0.55 3.21 -11.47
CA VAL A 64 -0.54 2.68 -12.84
C VAL A 64 -0.76 3.81 -13.86
N ALA A 65 0.20 4.00 -14.79
CA ALA A 65 0.16 5.05 -15.81
C ALA A 65 -1.06 4.95 -16.75
N GLY A 66 -1.48 3.75 -17.11
CA GLY A 66 -2.63 3.52 -18.00
C GLY A 66 -3.95 4.09 -17.50
N THR A 67 -4.06 4.38 -16.21
CA THR A 67 -5.28 4.92 -15.58
C THR A 67 -5.30 6.46 -15.50
N LEU A 68 -4.18 7.14 -15.75
CA LEU A 68 -4.03 8.59 -15.57
C LEU A 68 -5.03 9.41 -16.37
N ARG A 69 -5.18 9.10 -17.67
CA ARG A 69 -6.00 9.90 -18.60
C ARG A 69 -7.47 9.94 -18.18
N ASN A 70 -8.03 8.79 -17.87
CA ASN A 70 -9.47 8.64 -17.59
C ASN A 70 -9.82 8.97 -16.13
N SER A 71 -8.85 9.30 -15.31
CA SER A 71 -9.03 9.67 -13.91
C SER A 71 -8.49 11.08 -13.64
N VAL A 72 -7.30 11.19 -13.11
CA VAL A 72 -6.72 12.45 -12.59
C VAL A 72 -6.50 13.52 -13.65
N TYR A 73 -6.18 13.15 -14.89
CA TYR A 73 -6.03 14.15 -15.95
C TYR A 73 -7.38 14.84 -16.25
N ASN A 74 -8.42 14.05 -16.51
CA ASN A 74 -9.75 14.61 -16.74
C ASN A 74 -10.27 15.37 -15.50
N GLN A 75 -9.91 14.91 -14.29
CA GLN A 75 -10.28 15.56 -13.04
C GLN A 75 -9.62 16.95 -12.91
N VAL A 76 -8.34 17.09 -13.29
CA VAL A 76 -7.64 18.38 -13.30
C VAL A 76 -8.19 19.30 -14.39
N VAL A 77 -8.47 18.78 -15.58
CA VAL A 77 -9.11 19.57 -16.67
C VAL A 77 -10.47 20.09 -16.22
N TRP A 78 -11.27 19.24 -15.57
CA TRP A 78 -12.55 19.68 -14.99
C TRP A 78 -12.34 20.76 -13.91
N ALA A 79 -11.35 20.64 -13.05
CA ALA A 79 -11.06 21.64 -12.02
C ALA A 79 -10.65 23.00 -12.62
N ILE A 80 -9.87 23.00 -13.68
CA ILE A 80 -9.50 24.22 -14.44
C ILE A 80 -10.76 24.89 -14.99
N ASP A 81 -11.69 24.12 -15.54
CA ASP A 81 -12.95 24.64 -16.07
C ASP A 81 -13.86 25.17 -14.97
N ALA A 82 -14.05 24.41 -13.90
CA ALA A 82 -14.85 24.79 -12.73
C ALA A 82 -14.36 26.07 -12.05
N LEU A 83 -13.07 26.37 -12.15
CA LEU A 83 -12.46 27.62 -11.67
C LEU A 83 -12.53 28.76 -12.70
N GLY A 84 -13.14 28.53 -13.89
CA GLY A 84 -13.21 29.53 -14.96
C GLY A 84 -11.87 29.86 -15.58
N CYS A 85 -10.88 28.96 -15.51
CA CYS A 85 -9.52 29.20 -15.93
C CYS A 85 -9.17 28.57 -17.29
N THR A 86 -10.11 27.97 -18.01
CA THR A 86 -9.89 27.20 -19.24
C THR A 86 -9.09 27.98 -20.28
N ALA A 87 -9.38 29.26 -20.49
CA ALA A 87 -8.65 30.11 -21.45
C ALA A 87 -7.18 30.38 -21.05
N CYS A 88 -6.82 30.18 -19.79
CA CYS A 88 -5.47 30.38 -19.26
C CYS A 88 -4.61 29.11 -19.26
N PHE A 89 -5.18 27.96 -19.62
CA PHE A 89 -4.46 26.69 -19.64
C PHE A 89 -4.43 26.06 -21.02
N ARG A 90 -3.32 25.42 -21.34
CA ARG A 90 -3.18 24.51 -22.48
C ARG A 90 -2.95 23.11 -21.94
N CYS A 91 -3.93 22.23 -22.11
CA CYS A 91 -3.87 20.83 -21.68
C CYS A 91 -3.63 19.92 -22.89
N THR A 92 -2.65 19.01 -22.80
CA THR A 92 -2.29 18.05 -23.85
C THR A 92 -2.31 16.63 -23.29
N VAL A 93 -2.53 15.63 -24.15
CA VAL A 93 -2.54 14.21 -23.79
C VAL A 93 -1.21 13.54 -24.11
N SER A 94 -0.45 14.11 -25.05
CA SER A 94 0.88 13.61 -25.44
C SER A 94 1.80 14.78 -25.74
N PRO A 95 2.74 15.14 -24.84
CA PRO A 95 2.86 14.66 -23.47
C PRO A 95 1.61 14.99 -22.63
N MET A 96 1.34 14.16 -21.59
CA MET A 96 0.21 14.42 -20.71
C MET A 96 0.58 15.51 -19.69
N GLU A 97 0.15 16.74 -19.97
CA GLU A 97 0.44 17.91 -19.13
C GLU A 97 -0.61 19.00 -19.31
N CYS A 98 -0.77 19.84 -18.30
CA CYS A 98 -1.51 21.10 -18.39
C CYS A 98 -0.55 22.25 -18.10
N THR A 99 -0.42 23.21 -19.03
CA THR A 99 0.45 24.38 -18.89
C THR A 99 -0.38 25.62 -18.64
N TYR A 100 -0.11 26.32 -17.53
CA TYR A 100 -0.68 27.63 -17.25
C TYR A 100 0.05 28.69 -18.11
N LEU A 101 -0.64 29.26 -19.07
CA LEU A 101 -0.05 30.09 -20.13
C LEU A 101 0.60 31.39 -19.64
N PRO A 102 0.05 32.11 -18.62
CA PRO A 102 0.63 33.36 -18.16
C PRO A 102 2.04 33.23 -17.57
N THR A 103 2.38 32.13 -16.91
CA THR A 103 3.67 31.91 -16.25
C THR A 103 4.48 30.78 -16.85
N GLY A 104 3.85 29.86 -17.58
CA GLY A 104 4.46 28.64 -18.09
C GLY A 104 4.57 27.51 -17.05
N GLN A 105 3.91 27.65 -15.90
CA GLN A 105 3.83 26.58 -14.89
C GLN A 105 3.16 25.34 -15.46
N LYS A 106 3.56 24.15 -15.00
CA LYS A 106 3.08 22.89 -15.51
C LYS A 106 2.44 22.03 -14.41
N ILE A 107 1.39 21.32 -14.76
CA ILE A 107 0.85 20.17 -14.04
C ILE A 107 1.22 18.94 -14.86
N LEU A 108 2.01 18.03 -14.30
CA LEU A 108 2.59 16.86 -14.95
C LEU A 108 1.97 15.59 -14.35
N PHE A 109 1.76 14.55 -15.16
CA PHE A 109 1.08 13.32 -14.75
C PHE A 109 2.00 12.12 -14.94
N PHE A 110 2.19 11.30 -13.91
CA PHE A 110 3.05 10.11 -13.93
C PHE A 110 2.40 8.90 -13.25
N GLY A 111 2.66 7.71 -13.81
CA GLY A 111 2.48 6.45 -13.11
C GLY A 111 3.79 6.01 -12.46
N LEU A 112 3.72 5.27 -11.35
CA LEU A 112 4.91 4.76 -10.67
C LEU A 112 5.42 3.43 -11.22
N ASP A 113 4.74 2.84 -12.20
CA ASP A 113 5.26 1.77 -13.04
C ASP A 113 6.53 2.20 -13.80
N ASP A 114 6.81 3.51 -13.91
CA ASP A 114 8.03 4.10 -14.45
C ASP A 114 8.62 5.18 -13.53
N ALA A 115 8.97 4.80 -12.31
CA ALA A 115 9.54 5.71 -11.29
C ALA A 115 10.86 6.38 -11.73
N GLY A 116 11.54 5.83 -12.75
CA GLY A 116 12.75 6.42 -13.33
C GLY A 116 12.53 7.81 -13.94
N LYS A 117 11.35 8.05 -14.49
CA LYS A 117 10.98 9.35 -15.10
C LYS A 117 10.93 10.50 -14.08
N LEU A 118 10.52 10.21 -12.84
CA LEU A 118 10.45 11.23 -11.78
C LEU A 118 11.84 11.71 -11.35
N LYS A 119 12.84 10.81 -11.30
CA LYS A 119 14.21 11.14 -10.89
C LYS A 119 14.91 12.07 -11.88
N SER A 120 14.52 12.03 -13.16
CA SER A 120 15.11 12.80 -14.26
C SER A 120 14.25 14.01 -14.67
N LEU A 121 13.23 14.38 -13.89
CA LEU A 121 12.34 15.48 -14.20
C LEU A 121 13.11 16.79 -14.31
N LYS A 122 13.06 17.41 -15.50
CA LYS A 122 13.62 18.75 -15.76
C LYS A 122 12.49 19.74 -15.98
N LEU A 123 12.48 20.77 -15.19
CA LEU A 123 11.51 21.86 -15.27
C LEU A 123 12.14 23.05 -16.00
N PRO A 124 11.35 23.86 -16.73
CA PRO A 124 11.86 25.04 -17.43
C PRO A 124 12.32 26.14 -16.47
N PHE A 125 11.75 26.19 -15.27
CA PHE A 125 12.08 27.12 -14.17
C PHE A 125 11.53 26.55 -12.85
N GLY A 126 11.83 27.20 -11.72
CA GLY A 126 11.27 26.90 -10.40
C GLY A 126 11.49 25.45 -9.93
N SER A 127 10.55 24.95 -9.17
CA SER A 127 10.60 23.60 -8.59
C SER A 127 9.19 22.95 -8.53
N VAL A 128 9.12 21.64 -8.27
CA VAL A 128 7.85 21.02 -7.88
C VAL A 128 7.49 21.49 -6.48
N GLY A 129 6.38 22.20 -6.37
CA GLY A 129 5.85 22.65 -5.07
C GLY A 129 4.57 21.93 -4.64
N ILE A 130 3.93 21.19 -5.57
CA ILE A 130 2.66 20.51 -5.27
C ILE A 130 2.73 19.08 -5.82
N CYS A 131 2.35 18.12 -4.98
CA CYS A 131 2.25 16.71 -5.38
C CYS A 131 0.89 16.15 -4.97
N TRP A 132 0.22 15.42 -5.86
CA TRP A 132 -1.02 14.73 -5.55
C TRP A 132 -0.89 13.24 -5.84
N PHE A 133 -1.05 12.41 -4.80
CA PHE A 133 -1.18 10.95 -4.88
C PHE A 133 -2.67 10.58 -4.87
N GLU A 134 -3.18 10.08 -5.97
CA GLU A 134 -4.56 9.59 -6.09
C GLU A 134 -4.61 8.08 -5.96
N GLU A 135 -5.60 7.58 -5.21
CA GLU A 135 -5.72 6.17 -4.81
C GLU A 135 -4.46 5.69 -4.06
N LEU A 136 -4.15 6.40 -2.97
CA LEU A 136 -2.97 6.14 -2.15
C LEU A 136 -2.88 4.68 -1.65
N ASP A 137 -4.02 4.01 -1.48
CA ASP A 137 -4.13 2.60 -1.09
C ASP A 137 -3.53 1.62 -2.10
N GLN A 138 -3.34 2.04 -3.35
CA GLN A 138 -2.71 1.22 -4.39
C GLN A 138 -1.18 1.25 -4.37
N PHE A 139 -0.57 2.18 -3.63
CA PHE A 139 0.89 2.28 -3.51
C PHE A 139 1.42 1.23 -2.54
N ASP A 140 2.67 0.77 -2.76
CA ASP A 140 3.24 -0.36 -2.02
C ASP A 140 3.48 -0.08 -0.53
N GLY A 141 3.53 1.20 -0.13
CA GLY A 141 3.69 1.56 1.26
C GLY A 141 4.25 2.97 1.48
N PRO A 142 4.46 3.36 2.75
CA PRO A 142 4.93 4.70 3.09
C PRO A 142 6.34 4.98 2.60
N GLU A 143 7.17 3.96 2.39
CA GLU A 143 8.51 4.13 1.82
C GLU A 143 8.49 4.55 0.36
N GLU A 144 7.62 3.94 -0.45
CA GLU A 144 7.46 4.33 -1.85
C GLU A 144 7.04 5.79 -1.94
N VAL A 145 6.05 6.20 -1.15
CA VAL A 145 5.57 7.58 -1.09
C VAL A 145 6.69 8.54 -0.69
N ARG A 146 7.43 8.22 0.38
CA ARG A 146 8.56 9.04 0.85
C ARG A 146 9.65 9.17 -0.20
N ASN A 147 10.01 8.08 -0.89
CA ASN A 147 11.03 8.08 -1.94
C ASN A 147 10.63 8.98 -3.12
N VAL A 148 9.34 8.98 -3.48
CA VAL A 148 8.80 9.87 -4.49
C VAL A 148 8.86 11.32 -4.02
N GLU A 149 8.36 11.65 -2.83
CA GLU A 149 8.38 12.99 -2.26
C GLU A 149 9.81 13.56 -2.22
N GLN A 150 10.79 12.77 -1.76
CA GLN A 150 12.21 13.15 -1.77
C GLN A 150 12.80 13.33 -3.16
N SER A 151 12.25 12.66 -4.16
CA SER A 151 12.71 12.76 -5.54
C SER A 151 12.19 14.02 -6.25
N ILE A 152 10.97 14.45 -5.92
CA ILE A 152 10.30 15.57 -6.60
C ILE A 152 10.45 16.90 -5.87
N PHE A 153 10.41 16.93 -4.53
CA PHE A 153 10.57 18.15 -3.74
C PHE A 153 12.06 18.49 -3.57
N ARG A 154 12.66 18.98 -4.66
CA ARG A 154 14.07 19.42 -4.66
C ARG A 154 14.15 20.90 -4.99
N GLY A 155 14.56 21.70 -4.01
CA GLY A 155 14.59 23.15 -4.13
C GLY A 155 13.22 23.79 -3.89
N GLY A 156 13.18 25.13 -3.92
CA GLY A 156 11.98 25.90 -3.63
C GLY A 156 11.68 26.04 -2.13
N SER A 157 10.82 27.00 -1.80
CA SER A 157 10.41 27.30 -0.42
C SER A 157 9.04 26.77 -0.07
N TYR A 158 8.24 26.35 -1.05
CA TYR A 158 6.88 25.83 -0.89
C TYR A 158 6.81 24.35 -1.22
N SER A 159 6.12 23.60 -0.39
CA SER A 159 5.79 22.20 -0.63
C SER A 159 4.45 21.83 -0.03
N LEU A 160 3.58 21.22 -0.82
CA LEU A 160 2.28 20.67 -0.41
C LEU A 160 2.08 19.29 -1.03
N THR A 161 1.83 18.28 -0.20
CA THR A 161 1.41 16.96 -0.66
C THR A 161 -0.08 16.78 -0.42
N LEU A 162 -0.81 16.41 -1.46
CA LEU A 162 -2.22 16.03 -1.45
C LEU A 162 -2.32 14.51 -1.62
N LYS A 163 -3.12 13.85 -0.81
CA LYS A 163 -3.30 12.39 -0.84
C LYS A 163 -4.78 12.05 -0.75
N SER A 164 -5.26 11.16 -1.60
CA SER A 164 -6.66 10.70 -1.60
C SER A 164 -6.75 9.19 -1.69
N PHE A 165 -7.65 8.60 -0.91
CA PHE A 165 -7.94 7.18 -0.98
C PHE A 165 -9.32 6.83 -0.40
N ASN A 166 -9.84 5.68 -0.80
CA ASN A 166 -10.93 5.02 -0.10
C ASN A 166 -10.31 4.08 0.94
N PRO A 167 -10.65 4.23 2.25
CA PRO A 167 -10.06 3.36 3.27
C PRO A 167 -10.33 1.89 2.94
N PRO A 168 -9.27 1.04 2.83
CA PRO A 168 -9.47 -0.40 2.79
C PRO A 168 -10.24 -0.89 4.01
N ALA A 169 -11.05 -1.95 3.86
CA ALA A 169 -11.83 -2.52 4.97
C ALA A 169 -10.95 -2.96 6.14
N MET A 170 -9.74 -3.38 5.84
CA MET A 170 -8.79 -3.93 6.80
C MET A 170 -8.09 -2.83 7.61
N ALA A 171 -8.27 -2.83 8.93
CA ALA A 171 -7.69 -1.82 9.84
C ALA A 171 -6.15 -1.80 9.81
N ARG A 172 -5.53 -2.96 9.53
CA ARG A 172 -4.07 -3.11 9.49
C ARG A 172 -3.44 -2.65 8.18
N SER A 173 -4.23 -2.32 7.15
CA SER A 173 -3.70 -1.74 5.91
C SER A 173 -2.82 -0.54 6.22
N TRP A 174 -1.68 -0.45 5.52
CA TRP A 174 -0.70 0.60 5.75
C TRP A 174 -1.29 2.00 5.62
N VAL A 175 -2.17 2.21 4.64
CA VAL A 175 -2.78 3.52 4.39
C VAL A 175 -3.73 3.95 5.50
N ASN A 176 -4.45 2.99 6.12
CA ASN A 176 -5.31 3.27 7.27
C ASN A 176 -4.47 3.66 8.49
N ARG A 177 -3.35 2.94 8.76
CA ARG A 177 -2.40 3.29 9.81
C ARG A 177 -1.73 4.64 9.54
N TYR A 178 -1.29 4.86 8.29
CA TYR A 178 -0.73 6.13 7.86
C TYR A 178 -1.67 7.31 8.13
N ALA A 179 -2.97 7.16 7.86
CA ALA A 179 -3.95 8.21 8.13
C ALA A 179 -4.13 8.50 9.63
N LEU A 180 -3.85 7.55 10.52
CA LEU A 180 -3.94 7.72 11.97
C LEU A 180 -2.66 8.36 12.58
N GLU A 181 -1.55 8.33 11.86
CA GLU A 181 -0.29 8.90 12.31
C GLU A 181 -0.41 10.43 12.46
N LYS A 182 -0.14 10.94 13.64
CA LYS A 182 -0.09 12.38 13.92
C LYS A 182 1.30 12.92 13.58
N ARG A 183 1.34 13.95 12.75
CA ARG A 183 2.57 14.65 12.37
C ARG A 183 2.28 16.13 12.17
N ASP A 184 3.21 16.99 12.57
CA ASP A 184 3.09 18.42 12.39
C ASP A 184 2.97 18.77 10.91
N GLY A 185 2.03 19.67 10.59
CA GLY A 185 1.74 20.05 9.21
C GLY A 185 0.91 19.04 8.41
N LYS A 186 0.50 17.91 8.99
CA LYS A 186 -0.40 16.92 8.38
C LYS A 186 -1.83 17.12 8.82
N LEU A 187 -2.74 17.24 7.85
CA LEU A 187 -4.17 17.35 8.07
C LEU A 187 -4.88 16.14 7.44
N VAL A 188 -5.63 15.41 8.24
CA VAL A 188 -6.44 14.28 7.79
C VAL A 188 -7.91 14.66 7.79
N HIS A 189 -8.57 14.45 6.67
CA HIS A 189 -10.00 14.75 6.51
C HIS A 189 -10.76 13.50 6.04
N HIS A 190 -11.94 13.33 6.61
CA HIS A 190 -12.89 12.30 6.21
C HIS A 190 -14.14 12.96 5.64
N SER A 191 -14.59 12.49 4.47
CA SER A 191 -15.82 12.92 3.83
C SER A 191 -16.62 11.75 3.30
N THR A 192 -17.92 11.96 3.21
CA THR A 192 -18.91 11.01 2.65
C THR A 192 -19.73 11.66 1.56
N TYR A 193 -20.46 10.88 0.80
CA TYR A 193 -21.37 11.41 -0.22
C TYR A 193 -22.45 12.32 0.37
N LYS A 194 -22.79 12.17 1.66
CA LYS A 194 -23.81 12.97 2.37
C LYS A 194 -23.37 14.41 2.61
N ASP A 195 -22.08 14.66 2.54
CA ASP A 195 -21.49 15.98 2.75
C ASP A 195 -21.58 16.86 1.49
N LEU A 196 -22.04 16.28 0.39
CA LEU A 196 -22.19 16.96 -0.90
C LEU A 196 -23.66 17.27 -1.22
N PRO A 197 -23.92 18.32 -2.01
CA PRO A 197 -25.26 18.56 -2.55
C PRO A 197 -25.78 17.34 -3.32
N ARG A 198 -27.00 16.91 -3.02
CA ARG A 198 -27.63 15.73 -3.64
C ARG A 198 -27.60 15.77 -5.17
N ALA A 199 -27.79 16.94 -5.75
CA ALA A 199 -27.82 17.14 -7.19
C ALA A 199 -26.49 16.78 -7.89
N LEU A 200 -25.35 16.82 -7.19
CA LEU A 200 -24.04 16.49 -7.78
C LEU A 200 -23.88 15.02 -8.10
N LEU A 201 -24.56 14.14 -7.37
CA LEU A 201 -24.41 12.68 -7.50
C LEU A 201 -25.55 12.03 -8.28
N GLY A 202 -26.70 12.74 -8.40
CA GLY A 202 -27.91 12.26 -9.07
C GLY A 202 -28.70 11.23 -8.25
N GLU A 203 -30.00 11.12 -8.57
CA GLU A 203 -30.96 10.33 -7.80
C GLU A 203 -30.64 8.82 -7.79
N ARG A 204 -30.11 8.28 -8.89
CA ARG A 204 -29.74 6.86 -8.97
C ARG A 204 -28.64 6.50 -7.96
N PHE A 205 -27.61 7.34 -7.84
CA PHE A 205 -26.54 7.10 -6.87
C PHE A 205 -27.07 7.03 -5.43
N TRP A 206 -28.00 7.94 -5.09
CA TRP A 206 -28.63 7.96 -3.77
C TRP A 206 -29.52 6.74 -3.54
N ALA A 207 -30.30 6.34 -4.55
CA ALA A 207 -31.13 5.14 -4.47
C ALA A 207 -30.30 3.86 -4.26
N ASP A 208 -29.20 3.71 -5.00
CA ASP A 208 -28.29 2.57 -4.88
C ASP A 208 -27.64 2.55 -3.49
N ALA A 209 -27.21 3.71 -2.96
CA ALA A 209 -26.64 3.82 -1.62
C ALA A 209 -27.63 3.45 -0.51
N GLU A 210 -28.87 3.94 -0.58
CA GLU A 210 -29.92 3.61 0.40
C GLU A 210 -30.38 2.15 0.28
N HIS A 211 -30.43 1.59 -0.93
CA HIS A 211 -30.70 0.16 -1.11
C HIS A 211 -29.61 -0.69 -0.44
N LEU A 212 -28.33 -0.38 -0.66
CA LEU A 212 -27.24 -1.10 -0.02
C LEU A 212 -27.26 -0.92 1.51
N ARG A 213 -27.61 0.27 1.98
CA ARG A 213 -27.78 0.54 3.42
C ARG A 213 -28.84 -0.37 4.07
N ALA A 214 -29.94 -0.61 3.37
CA ALA A 214 -31.01 -1.45 3.86
C ALA A 214 -30.70 -2.96 3.77
N THR A 215 -29.98 -3.38 2.72
CA THR A 215 -29.73 -4.80 2.44
C THR A 215 -28.40 -5.32 3.03
N ASN A 216 -27.34 -4.48 3.06
CA ASN A 216 -26.05 -4.81 3.63
C ASN A 216 -25.40 -3.59 4.30
N PRO A 217 -25.78 -3.29 5.58
CA PRO A 217 -25.30 -2.12 6.29
C PRO A 217 -23.78 -2.06 6.49
N GLU A 218 -23.10 -3.20 6.56
CA GLU A 218 -21.65 -3.28 6.75
C GLU A 218 -20.92 -2.85 5.49
N VAL A 219 -21.28 -3.41 4.33
CA VAL A 219 -20.75 -3.01 3.03
C VAL A 219 -21.06 -1.54 2.75
N TYR A 220 -22.26 -1.08 3.09
CA TYR A 220 -22.62 0.34 2.95
C TYR A 220 -21.72 1.25 3.80
N ARG A 221 -21.46 0.93 5.07
CA ARG A 221 -20.55 1.70 5.93
C ARG A 221 -19.15 1.77 5.33
N HIS A 222 -18.68 0.67 4.78
CA HIS A 222 -17.38 0.61 4.12
C HIS A 222 -17.36 1.42 2.82
N GLU A 223 -18.20 1.07 1.84
CA GLU A 223 -18.12 1.63 0.49
C GLU A 223 -18.54 3.11 0.41
N TYR A 224 -19.66 3.47 1.06
CA TYR A 224 -20.20 4.81 1.04
C TYR A 224 -19.81 5.66 2.24
N GLY A 225 -19.67 5.03 3.40
CA GLY A 225 -19.21 5.69 4.62
C GLY A 225 -17.70 5.92 4.66
N GLY A 226 -16.92 5.11 3.94
CA GLY A 226 -15.46 5.13 4.03
C GLY A 226 -14.96 4.70 5.41
N GLU A 227 -15.73 3.82 6.08
CA GLU A 227 -15.39 3.28 7.37
C GLU A 227 -14.49 2.04 7.23
N VAL A 228 -13.59 1.88 8.19
CA VAL A 228 -12.77 0.68 8.34
C VAL A 228 -13.57 -0.32 9.18
N VAL A 229 -14.30 -1.20 8.51
CA VAL A 229 -15.24 -2.14 9.17
C VAL A 229 -14.62 -3.49 9.50
N GLY A 230 -13.39 -3.76 9.01
CA GLY A 230 -12.85 -5.10 8.91
C GLY A 230 -13.44 -5.84 7.71
N SER A 231 -12.65 -6.71 7.08
CA SER A 231 -13.15 -7.44 5.91
C SER A 231 -13.94 -8.68 6.27
N GLY A 232 -13.86 -9.13 7.52
CA GLY A 232 -14.35 -10.46 7.94
C GLY A 232 -13.66 -11.63 7.21
N ALA A 233 -12.80 -11.31 6.23
CA ALA A 233 -12.14 -12.27 5.36
C ALA A 233 -10.64 -12.44 5.69
N ALA A 234 -10.13 -11.78 6.74
CA ALA A 234 -8.74 -11.93 7.17
C ALA A 234 -8.42 -13.40 7.50
N VAL A 235 -7.35 -13.93 6.88
CA VAL A 235 -6.93 -15.32 7.11
C VAL A 235 -6.33 -15.49 8.51
N PHE A 236 -5.60 -14.49 9.01
CA PHE A 236 -4.88 -14.54 10.30
C PHE A 236 -5.47 -13.56 11.32
N ALA A 237 -6.46 -14.03 12.09
CA ALA A 237 -7.05 -13.25 13.17
C ALA A 237 -6.15 -13.20 14.44
N ASN A 238 -5.20 -14.15 14.55
CA ASN A 238 -4.30 -14.37 15.69
C ASN A 238 -2.95 -13.65 15.55
N LEU A 239 -2.85 -12.62 14.71
CA LEU A 239 -1.63 -11.87 14.45
C LEU A 239 -1.37 -10.81 15.53
N GLN A 240 -0.13 -10.77 16.05
CA GLN A 240 0.38 -9.77 16.97
C GLN A 240 1.61 -9.07 16.38
N LEU A 241 1.50 -7.76 16.13
CA LEU A 241 2.63 -6.96 15.66
C LEU A 241 3.28 -6.27 16.87
N ARG A 242 4.51 -6.69 17.21
CA ARG A 242 5.31 -6.09 18.28
C ARG A 242 6.80 -6.25 18.03
N ALA A 243 7.61 -5.42 18.65
CA ALA A 243 9.05 -5.62 18.66
C ALA A 243 9.43 -6.96 19.32
N VAL A 244 10.44 -7.62 18.73
CA VAL A 244 11.09 -8.84 19.26
C VAL A 244 12.54 -8.47 19.53
N PRO A 245 12.90 -8.15 20.79
CA PRO A 245 14.26 -7.74 21.12
C PRO A 245 15.26 -8.92 21.07
N ASP A 246 16.55 -8.60 20.93
CA ASP A 246 17.60 -9.60 20.73
C ASP A 246 17.72 -10.58 21.91
N ASP A 247 17.47 -10.12 23.12
CA ASP A 247 17.47 -10.98 24.32
C ASP A 247 16.33 -12.01 24.27
N GLU A 248 15.17 -11.67 23.70
CA GLU A 248 14.10 -12.65 23.47
C GLU A 248 14.54 -13.68 22.39
N ILE A 249 15.17 -13.23 21.30
CA ILE A 249 15.63 -14.12 20.22
C ILE A 249 16.65 -15.13 20.73
N LEU A 250 17.56 -14.71 21.61
CA LEU A 250 18.57 -15.57 22.22
C LEU A 250 17.99 -16.66 23.13
N THR A 251 16.74 -16.56 23.55
CA THR A 251 16.05 -17.59 24.36
C THR A 251 15.44 -18.73 23.54
N PHE A 252 15.42 -18.61 22.21
CA PHE A 252 14.79 -19.63 21.37
C PHE A 252 15.69 -20.86 21.21
N ASP A 253 15.19 -22.00 21.66
CA ASP A 253 15.89 -23.29 21.55
C ASP A 253 16.11 -23.74 20.11
N ARG A 254 15.25 -23.26 19.19
CA ARG A 254 15.29 -23.66 17.79
C ARG A 254 14.75 -22.57 16.86
N ILE A 255 15.56 -22.25 15.87
CA ILE A 255 15.19 -21.35 14.78
C ILE A 255 14.86 -22.19 13.54
N TYR A 256 13.79 -21.80 12.86
CA TYR A 256 13.33 -22.41 11.61
C TYR A 256 13.53 -21.40 10.48
N HIS A 257 14.08 -21.86 9.37
CA HIS A 257 14.39 -21.05 8.20
C HIS A 257 13.60 -21.51 7.00
N GLY A 258 12.98 -20.60 6.28
CA GLY A 258 12.19 -20.90 5.09
C GLY A 258 12.47 -19.97 3.95
N VAL A 259 12.38 -20.49 2.72
CA VAL A 259 12.53 -19.73 1.48
C VAL A 259 11.39 -20.07 0.53
N ASP A 260 10.81 -19.01 -0.02
CA ASP A 260 9.97 -19.07 -1.22
C ASP A 260 10.75 -18.51 -2.40
N TRP A 261 10.78 -19.27 -3.53
CA TRP A 261 11.54 -18.88 -4.70
C TRP A 261 10.79 -17.88 -5.54
N GLY A 262 11.48 -16.87 -6.01
CA GLY A 262 10.97 -15.89 -6.96
C GLY A 262 12.12 -15.18 -7.67
N TRP A 263 11.80 -14.55 -8.82
CA TRP A 263 12.76 -13.78 -9.60
C TRP A 263 12.21 -12.39 -9.94
N TRP A 264 11.16 -12.35 -10.74
CA TRP A 264 10.43 -11.17 -11.17
C TRP A 264 9.16 -11.58 -11.95
N PRO A 265 7.97 -11.03 -11.70
CA PRO A 265 7.66 -9.97 -10.71
C PRO A 265 7.62 -10.45 -9.26
N ASP A 266 7.60 -11.75 -9.01
CA ASP A 266 7.54 -12.33 -7.67
C ASP A 266 8.91 -12.26 -6.99
N PRO A 267 8.98 -11.89 -5.71
CA PRO A 267 10.24 -11.83 -4.97
C PRO A 267 10.73 -13.21 -4.57
N TRP A 268 12.05 -13.35 -4.43
CA TRP A 268 12.63 -14.33 -3.54
C TRP A 268 12.43 -13.85 -2.10
N ALA A 269 11.80 -14.68 -1.27
CA ALA A 269 11.45 -14.35 0.11
C ALA A 269 12.05 -15.35 1.09
N TYR A 270 12.68 -14.85 2.15
CA TYR A 270 13.22 -15.64 3.26
C TYR A 270 12.65 -15.17 4.58
N ASN A 271 12.40 -16.12 5.51
CA ASN A 271 12.05 -15.83 6.89
C ASN A 271 12.76 -16.75 7.87
N ALA A 272 13.11 -16.16 9.04
CA ALA A 272 13.47 -16.90 10.25
C ALA A 272 12.39 -16.76 11.31
N CYS A 273 12.05 -17.87 11.96
CA CYS A 273 11.03 -17.90 12.99
C CYS A 273 11.35 -18.95 14.07
N ALA A 274 10.75 -18.78 15.25
CA ALA A 274 10.79 -19.73 16.34
C ALA A 274 9.37 -20.16 16.73
N TYR A 275 9.21 -21.42 17.16
CA TYR A 275 7.93 -21.95 17.59
C TYR A 275 7.97 -22.45 19.03
N ASP A 276 7.16 -21.87 19.89
CA ASP A 276 6.92 -22.31 21.26
C ASP A 276 5.69 -23.24 21.31
N PRO A 277 5.88 -24.56 21.46
CA PRO A 277 4.77 -25.50 21.49
C PRO A 277 3.93 -25.39 22.75
N ALA A 278 4.49 -24.95 23.87
CA ALA A 278 3.76 -24.82 25.14
C ALA A 278 2.76 -23.68 25.09
N ARG A 279 3.15 -22.55 24.49
CA ARG A 279 2.28 -21.38 24.29
C ARG A 279 1.53 -21.40 22.97
N ARG A 280 1.82 -22.37 22.10
CA ARG A 280 1.29 -22.40 20.70
C ARG A 280 1.53 -21.06 19.99
N ARG A 281 2.72 -20.52 20.15
CA ARG A 281 3.16 -19.23 19.65
C ARG A 281 4.20 -19.41 18.55
N LEU A 282 4.03 -18.73 17.43
CA LEU A 282 5.04 -18.56 16.39
C LEU A 282 5.58 -17.13 16.47
N VAL A 283 6.90 -16.97 16.49
CA VAL A 283 7.57 -15.65 16.50
C VAL A 283 8.43 -15.53 15.24
N ILE A 284 8.16 -14.53 14.41
CA ILE A 284 8.86 -14.25 13.16
C ILE A 284 9.68 -12.97 13.38
N PHE A 285 10.99 -13.03 13.20
CA PHE A 285 11.90 -11.99 13.65
C PHE A 285 13.03 -11.62 12.65
N ASP A 286 13.14 -12.33 11.53
CA ASP A 286 14.06 -11.95 10.44
C ASP A 286 13.45 -12.27 9.08
N GLU A 287 13.69 -11.38 8.11
CA GLU A 287 13.27 -11.55 6.73
C GLU A 287 14.29 -10.99 5.75
N LEU A 288 14.25 -11.49 4.53
CA LEU A 288 14.89 -10.90 3.36
C LEU A 288 13.98 -11.00 2.17
N THR A 289 13.88 -9.90 1.41
CA THR A 289 13.19 -9.82 0.12
C THR A 289 14.21 -9.45 -0.95
N ARG A 290 14.26 -10.20 -2.07
CA ARG A 290 15.12 -9.89 -3.21
C ARG A 290 14.40 -10.11 -4.52
N PHE A 291 14.73 -9.28 -5.51
CA PHE A 291 14.27 -9.42 -6.88
C PHE A 291 15.48 -9.58 -7.80
N ARG A 292 15.35 -10.41 -8.84
CA ARG A 292 16.40 -10.62 -9.85
C ARG A 292 17.77 -10.92 -9.24
N CYS A 293 17.79 -11.71 -8.16
CA CYS A 293 18.99 -12.06 -7.42
C CYS A 293 19.36 -13.54 -7.66
N PRO A 294 20.57 -13.84 -8.13
CA PRO A 294 21.01 -15.22 -8.36
C PRO A 294 21.02 -16.05 -7.09
N ASN A 295 20.85 -17.39 -7.23
CA ASN A 295 20.87 -18.32 -6.10
C ASN A 295 22.19 -18.29 -5.31
N ALA A 296 23.32 -18.06 -5.98
CA ALA A 296 24.61 -17.94 -5.31
C ALA A 296 24.66 -16.74 -4.34
N ASP A 297 24.12 -15.61 -4.77
CA ASP A 297 24.12 -14.38 -3.97
C ASP A 297 23.14 -14.49 -2.79
N THR A 298 21.95 -15.06 -3.00
CA THR A 298 20.98 -15.28 -1.92
C THR A 298 21.48 -16.33 -0.93
N ALA A 299 22.18 -17.38 -1.38
CA ALA A 299 22.81 -18.37 -0.50
C ALA A 299 23.89 -17.71 0.36
N GLN A 300 24.74 -16.86 -0.22
CA GLN A 300 25.78 -16.16 0.51
C GLN A 300 25.19 -15.22 1.58
N LEU A 301 24.12 -14.48 1.25
CA LEU A 301 23.40 -13.64 2.23
C LEU A 301 22.87 -14.44 3.44
N LEU A 302 22.42 -15.67 3.23
CA LEU A 302 21.94 -16.54 4.31
C LEU A 302 23.08 -17.11 5.15
N ILE A 303 24.20 -17.48 4.51
CA ILE A 303 25.42 -17.95 5.21
C ILE A 303 25.96 -16.84 6.11
N GLU A 304 26.04 -15.61 5.63
CA GLU A 304 26.45 -14.43 6.40
C GLU A 304 25.55 -14.15 7.61
N ARG A 305 24.28 -14.58 7.56
CA ARG A 305 23.33 -14.52 8.68
C ARG A 305 23.41 -15.73 9.62
N GLY A 306 24.38 -16.65 9.40
CA GLY A 306 24.58 -17.83 10.23
C GLY A 306 23.60 -18.98 9.95
N VAL A 307 22.82 -18.91 8.87
CA VAL A 307 21.92 -20.02 8.48
C VAL A 307 22.77 -21.21 8.03
N GLY A 308 22.49 -22.41 8.56
CA GLY A 308 23.21 -23.64 8.20
C GLY A 308 24.53 -23.86 8.92
N GLY A 309 24.96 -23.00 9.85
CA GLY A 309 26.07 -23.25 10.77
C GLY A 309 25.76 -24.33 11.83
N ASP A 310 26.67 -24.59 12.73
CA ASP A 310 26.55 -25.67 13.75
C ASP A 310 25.28 -25.56 14.60
N GLU A 311 24.78 -24.34 14.83
CA GLU A 311 23.53 -24.05 15.55
C GLU A 311 22.39 -23.58 14.62
N GLY A 312 22.69 -23.30 13.34
CA GLY A 312 21.80 -22.57 12.39
C GLY A 312 20.68 -23.39 11.74
N GLY A 313 20.60 -24.69 12.00
CA GLY A 313 19.51 -25.53 11.51
C GLY A 313 19.45 -25.70 9.99
N PHE A 314 18.41 -26.42 9.52
CA PHE A 314 18.16 -26.65 8.09
C PHE A 314 17.24 -25.59 7.50
N LEU A 315 17.61 -25.06 6.34
CA LEU A 315 16.74 -24.28 5.50
C LEU A 315 15.75 -25.18 4.77
N VAL A 316 14.49 -24.83 4.79
CA VAL A 316 13.44 -25.50 4.01
C VAL A 316 12.93 -24.54 2.94
N ALA A 317 13.10 -24.89 1.68
CA ALA A 317 12.70 -24.04 0.57
C ALA A 317 11.55 -24.67 -0.22
N ASP A 318 10.86 -23.85 -1.00
CA ASP A 318 9.81 -24.35 -1.91
C ASP A 318 10.31 -25.55 -2.74
N GLY A 319 9.51 -26.61 -2.77
CA GLY A 319 9.83 -27.84 -3.50
C GLY A 319 9.60 -27.77 -4.99
N ALA A 320 9.06 -26.68 -5.55
CA ALA A 320 8.84 -26.52 -6.98
C ALA A 320 10.14 -26.36 -7.76
N GLU A 321 11.22 -25.90 -7.11
CA GLU A 321 12.53 -25.68 -7.73
C GLU A 321 13.65 -26.56 -7.13
N PRO A 322 13.74 -27.86 -7.46
CA PRO A 322 14.78 -28.74 -6.93
C PRO A 322 16.21 -28.31 -7.29
N LYS A 323 16.37 -27.62 -8.43
CA LYS A 323 17.66 -27.09 -8.89
C LYS A 323 18.15 -26.00 -7.95
N SER A 324 17.29 -25.04 -7.56
CA SER A 324 17.64 -23.98 -6.62
C SER A 324 18.07 -24.53 -5.25
N CYS A 325 17.40 -25.58 -4.77
CA CYS A 325 17.85 -26.28 -3.57
C CYS A 325 19.23 -26.96 -3.76
N ALA A 326 19.55 -27.46 -4.95
CA ALA A 326 20.85 -28.05 -5.26
C ALA A 326 21.96 -26.98 -5.32
N ASP A 327 21.67 -25.82 -5.91
CA ASP A 327 22.59 -24.68 -5.95
C ASP A 327 22.95 -24.22 -4.53
N TYR A 328 21.98 -24.14 -3.62
CA TYR A 328 22.22 -23.79 -2.21
C TYR A 328 23.13 -24.80 -1.50
N ARG A 329 22.88 -26.12 -1.70
CA ARG A 329 23.76 -27.16 -1.16
C ARG A 329 25.17 -27.09 -1.71
N ALA A 330 25.32 -26.78 -2.99
CA ALA A 330 26.62 -26.59 -3.64
C ALA A 330 27.36 -25.36 -3.07
N ALA A 331 26.64 -24.33 -2.65
CA ALA A 331 27.18 -23.15 -1.94
C ALA A 331 27.49 -23.42 -0.45
N GLY A 332 27.24 -24.64 0.06
CA GLY A 332 27.52 -25.00 1.45
C GLY A 332 26.35 -24.73 2.42
N LEU A 333 25.20 -24.31 1.95
CA LEU A 333 24.02 -24.06 2.75
C LEU A 333 23.12 -25.31 2.83
N PRO A 334 22.93 -25.94 4.01
CA PRO A 334 22.04 -27.10 4.15
C PRO A 334 20.60 -26.73 3.81
N CYS A 335 20.16 -27.13 2.63
CA CYS A 335 18.82 -26.84 2.10
C CYS A 335 18.08 -28.11 1.71
N ARG A 336 16.83 -28.23 2.12
CA ARG A 336 15.93 -29.27 1.65
C ARG A 336 14.66 -28.68 1.03
N ALA A 337 14.10 -29.38 0.07
CA ALA A 337 12.81 -29.04 -0.51
C ALA A 337 11.67 -29.35 0.48
N ALA A 338 10.71 -28.45 0.55
CA ALA A 338 9.44 -28.67 1.24
C ALA A 338 8.65 -29.79 0.52
N ARG A 339 8.01 -30.64 1.29
CA ARG A 339 7.17 -31.72 0.74
C ARG A 339 5.81 -31.14 0.35
N LYS A 340 5.60 -30.94 -0.95
CA LYS A 340 4.29 -30.57 -1.48
C LYS A 340 3.44 -31.82 -1.73
N GLY A 341 2.15 -31.74 -1.37
CA GLY A 341 1.17 -32.80 -1.63
C GLY A 341 -0.24 -32.22 -1.64
N PRO A 342 -1.22 -33.00 -2.14
CA PRO A 342 -2.61 -32.56 -2.11
C PRO A 342 -3.04 -32.13 -0.70
N GLY A 343 -3.59 -30.92 -0.59
CA GLY A 343 -4.06 -30.38 0.70
C GLY A 343 -2.98 -29.71 1.59
N SER A 344 -1.68 -29.80 1.26
CA SER A 344 -0.61 -29.26 2.12
C SER A 344 -0.72 -27.74 2.37
N LEU A 345 -1.18 -26.97 1.39
CA LEU A 345 -1.49 -25.56 1.56
C LEU A 345 -2.58 -25.36 2.63
N ARG A 346 -3.70 -26.07 2.47
CA ARG A 346 -4.84 -25.97 3.39
C ARG A 346 -4.48 -26.39 4.81
N GLU A 347 -3.71 -27.47 4.96
CA GLU A 347 -3.27 -27.98 6.26
C GLU A 347 -2.34 -27.02 6.98
N SER A 348 -1.32 -26.50 6.31
CA SER A 348 -0.39 -25.55 6.90
C SER A 348 -1.06 -24.22 7.25
N MET A 349 -1.96 -23.71 6.40
CA MET A 349 -2.72 -22.49 6.69
C MET A 349 -3.65 -22.69 7.91
N LYS A 350 -4.38 -23.82 7.97
CA LYS A 350 -5.19 -24.15 9.14
C LYS A 350 -4.36 -24.30 10.42
N TRP A 351 -3.14 -24.84 10.30
CA TRP A 351 -2.25 -24.95 11.45
C TRP A 351 -1.84 -23.55 11.94
N LEU A 352 -1.40 -22.64 11.05
CA LEU A 352 -1.09 -21.25 11.41
C LEU A 352 -2.27 -20.54 12.07
N GLN A 353 -3.47 -20.70 11.54
CA GLN A 353 -4.70 -20.15 12.10
C GLN A 353 -5.05 -20.74 13.48
N SER A 354 -4.65 -21.99 13.73
CA SER A 354 -4.91 -22.67 15.00
C SER A 354 -3.99 -22.24 16.13
N LEU A 355 -2.92 -21.52 15.85
CA LEU A 355 -1.99 -21.02 16.86
C LEU A 355 -2.68 -20.03 17.81
N ALA A 356 -2.21 -19.96 19.05
CA ALA A 356 -2.68 -18.95 19.99
C ALA A 356 -2.31 -17.55 19.52
N GLU A 357 -1.09 -17.39 18.99
CA GLU A 357 -0.62 -16.14 18.41
C GLU A 357 0.48 -16.35 17.38
N ILE A 358 0.52 -15.46 16.38
CA ILE A 358 1.63 -15.28 15.44
C ILE A 358 2.20 -13.89 15.71
N VAL A 359 3.38 -13.84 16.29
CA VAL A 359 4.09 -12.60 16.60
C VAL A 359 5.01 -12.26 15.43
N ILE A 360 4.94 -11.04 14.94
CA ILE A 360 5.84 -10.52 13.89
C ILE A 360 6.41 -9.19 14.36
N ASP A 361 7.73 -9.04 14.25
CA ASP A 361 8.39 -7.75 14.47
C ASP A 361 8.28 -6.90 13.19
N PRO A 362 7.47 -5.84 13.16
CA PRO A 362 7.25 -5.06 11.95
C PRO A 362 8.45 -4.18 11.55
N ALA A 363 9.42 -3.98 12.44
CA ALA A 363 10.64 -3.24 12.13
C ALA A 363 11.69 -4.15 11.47
N ARG A 364 11.74 -5.42 11.89
CA ARG A 364 12.65 -6.44 11.33
C ARG A 364 12.07 -7.15 10.11
N CYS A 365 10.73 -7.30 10.08
CA CYS A 365 9.98 -8.08 9.08
C CYS A 365 8.81 -7.26 8.51
N PRO A 366 9.06 -6.12 7.83
CA PRO A 366 8.03 -5.24 7.32
C PRO A 366 7.18 -5.90 6.22
N ASP A 367 7.79 -6.67 5.31
CA ASP A 367 7.08 -7.35 4.22
C ASP A 367 6.22 -8.49 4.75
N THR A 368 6.75 -9.31 5.67
CA THR A 368 5.99 -10.37 6.36
C THR A 368 4.81 -9.78 7.13
N ALA A 369 5.03 -8.68 7.88
CA ALA A 369 3.97 -8.02 8.63
C ALA A 369 2.86 -7.49 7.72
N ARG A 370 3.22 -6.97 6.54
CA ARG A 370 2.27 -6.54 5.52
C ARG A 370 1.48 -7.73 4.96
N GLU A 371 2.17 -8.77 4.46
CA GLU A 371 1.51 -9.94 3.87
C GLU A 371 0.56 -10.62 4.85
N PHE A 372 1.02 -10.99 6.06
CA PHE A 372 0.15 -11.60 7.08
C PHE A 372 -1.00 -10.69 7.50
N GLY A 373 -0.77 -9.38 7.53
CA GLY A 373 -1.78 -8.39 7.91
C GLY A 373 -2.85 -8.16 6.84
N GLU A 374 -2.51 -8.30 5.57
CA GLU A 374 -3.37 -7.99 4.42
C GLU A 374 -3.91 -9.22 3.70
N TYR A 375 -3.49 -10.43 4.11
CA TYR A 375 -3.91 -11.67 3.46
C TYR A 375 -5.34 -12.04 3.79
N GLU A 376 -6.20 -12.03 2.78
CA GLU A 376 -7.62 -12.34 2.88
C GLU A 376 -7.97 -13.59 2.09
N TYR A 377 -9.06 -14.27 2.48
CA TYR A 377 -9.65 -15.31 1.67
C TYR A 377 -10.07 -14.77 0.30
N ALA A 378 -9.99 -15.61 -0.73
CA ALA A 378 -10.50 -15.28 -2.04
C ALA A 378 -11.97 -14.84 -1.98
N LYS A 379 -12.29 -13.81 -2.74
CA LYS A 379 -13.66 -13.29 -2.86
C LYS A 379 -14.16 -13.46 -4.29
N ASP A 380 -15.43 -13.73 -4.45
CA ASP A 380 -16.08 -13.66 -5.77
C ASP A 380 -16.01 -12.22 -6.29
N ALA A 381 -15.47 -12.05 -7.49
CA ALA A 381 -15.26 -10.73 -8.07
C ALA A 381 -16.57 -9.97 -8.35
N ARG A 382 -17.71 -10.67 -8.48
CA ARG A 382 -19.01 -10.09 -8.80
C ARG A 382 -19.87 -9.86 -7.57
N THR A 383 -19.86 -10.80 -6.62
CA THR A 383 -20.74 -10.75 -5.44
C THR A 383 -20.04 -10.24 -4.20
N GLY A 384 -18.69 -10.25 -4.16
CA GLY A 384 -17.89 -9.93 -2.96
C GLY A 384 -17.93 -11.01 -1.88
N GLU A 385 -18.60 -12.14 -2.12
CA GLU A 385 -18.70 -13.25 -1.16
C GLU A 385 -17.33 -13.91 -0.96
N VAL A 386 -17.04 -14.28 0.29
CA VAL A 386 -15.82 -14.99 0.68
C VAL A 386 -15.89 -16.44 0.20
N LEU A 387 -15.02 -16.82 -0.71
CA LEU A 387 -14.98 -18.17 -1.30
C LEU A 387 -14.23 -19.20 -0.45
N GLY A 388 -13.58 -18.79 0.65
CA GLY A 388 -12.84 -19.67 1.55
C GLY A 388 -11.55 -20.27 0.96
N GLY A 389 -11.15 -19.86 -0.24
CA GLY A 389 -9.87 -20.22 -0.86
C GLY A 389 -8.76 -19.23 -0.50
N TYR A 390 -7.51 -19.68 -0.60
CA TYR A 390 -6.33 -18.84 -0.39
C TYR A 390 -5.83 -18.29 -1.73
N PRO A 391 -5.75 -16.95 -1.92
CA PRO A 391 -5.21 -16.37 -3.15
C PRO A 391 -3.73 -16.75 -3.35
N ASP A 392 -3.34 -16.94 -4.61
CA ASP A 392 -1.95 -17.17 -4.99
C ASP A 392 -1.29 -15.84 -5.40
N ALA A 393 -1.33 -14.88 -4.50
CA ALA A 393 -0.75 -13.55 -4.69
C ALA A 393 -0.51 -12.88 -3.32
N GLY A 394 0.62 -12.18 -3.18
CA GLY A 394 0.98 -11.47 -1.95
C GLY A 394 1.18 -12.40 -0.76
N ASN A 395 1.76 -13.60 -0.99
CA ASN A 395 1.89 -14.66 0.00
C ASN A 395 3.32 -15.24 0.09
N HIS A 396 4.32 -14.57 -0.47
CA HIS A 396 5.68 -15.11 -0.56
C HIS A 396 6.33 -15.31 0.81
N HIS A 397 6.22 -14.34 1.71
CA HIS A 397 6.69 -14.49 3.09
C HIS A 397 5.82 -15.46 3.90
N ILE A 398 4.51 -15.50 3.64
CA ILE A 398 3.62 -16.51 4.23
C ILE A 398 4.07 -17.90 3.83
N ASP A 399 4.41 -18.13 2.56
CA ASP A 399 4.86 -19.41 2.05
C ASP A 399 6.24 -19.76 2.57
N ALA A 400 7.19 -18.81 2.63
CA ALA A 400 8.47 -19.01 3.28
C ALA A 400 8.33 -19.47 4.73
N VAL A 401 7.47 -18.82 5.53
CA VAL A 401 7.17 -19.21 6.91
C VAL A 401 6.54 -20.61 6.98
N ARG A 402 5.58 -20.92 6.10
CA ARG A 402 4.96 -22.26 6.03
C ARG A 402 5.98 -23.36 5.76
N TYR A 403 6.95 -23.11 4.87
CA TYR A 403 8.03 -24.06 4.59
C TYR A 403 8.98 -24.18 5.80
N ALA A 404 9.37 -23.06 6.42
CA ALA A 404 10.21 -23.07 7.62
C ALA A 404 9.69 -24.04 8.68
N VAL A 405 8.39 -23.93 9.01
CA VAL A 405 7.75 -24.74 10.06
C VAL A 405 7.15 -26.06 9.59
N GLU A 406 7.49 -26.52 8.37
CA GLU A 406 6.93 -27.77 7.81
C GLU A 406 7.08 -28.96 8.75
N SER A 407 8.24 -29.11 9.40
CA SER A 407 8.51 -30.21 10.35
C SER A 407 7.65 -30.15 11.62
N VAL A 408 7.03 -29.01 11.91
CA VAL A 408 6.19 -28.82 13.10
C VAL A 408 4.76 -29.20 12.80
N TRP A 409 4.15 -28.61 11.75
CA TRP A 409 2.74 -28.86 11.46
C TRP A 409 2.47 -30.25 10.91
N ARG A 410 3.44 -30.88 10.22
CA ARG A 410 3.29 -32.26 9.75
C ARG A 410 3.33 -33.32 10.84
N ARG A 411 4.01 -33.07 11.96
CA ARG A 411 4.06 -34.02 13.09
C ARG A 411 2.75 -34.19 13.85
N ARG A 412 1.77 -33.31 13.64
CA ARG A 412 0.46 -33.36 14.30
C ARG A 412 -0.60 -34.10 13.48
N GLY A 413 -0.25 -34.59 12.30
CA GLY A 413 -1.13 -35.35 11.39
C GLY A 413 -0.85 -36.86 11.33
N THR A 414 -0.06 -37.40 12.27
CA THR A 414 0.14 -38.85 12.47
C THR A 414 -0.39 -39.28 13.82
#